data_3f301a24cfe2c7161a1fefec91daa0f7
#
_entry.id   3f301a24cfe2c7161a1fefec91daa0f7
#
_cell.length_a   1.000
_cell.length_b   1.000
_cell.length_c   1.000
_cell.angle_alpha   90.00
_cell.angle_beta   90.00
_cell.angle_gamma   90.00
#
_symmetry.space_group_name_H-M   'P 1'
#
loop_
_entity.id
_entity.type
_entity.pdbx_description
1 polymer ?
#
loop_
_entity_poly.entity_id
_entity_poly.type
_entity_poly.pdbx_seq_one_letter_code
_entity_poly.pdbx_strand_id
1 'polypeptide(L)'
;MNPHPYLTLVRLGRRRLRSYADYLLFQRHQARMLSEYLEQHGVSLHGREVLDLGSGLGGYTMEWKALGGHVFALDLATSSPAIKAGRIPFVQANAHSLPFVDSTFDVVFCASLIEHVRGPELLLGEVYRVLRSGGICYLSFPPFYSFRGGHEFSPFHYLGERLALRLAQRDRDVPDWLRNHYEIRSSAQSFAETYDGWGLYRVTIRQARRLLKQTGFKVRHFGTRFLPVNLAAVPILGEILAWHVHMILETDA
;
A
#
# COMPACT_ATOMS: atom_id res chain seq x y z
N MET A 1 24.49 9.05 2.39
CA MET A 1 23.48 7.96 2.35
C MET A 1 24.11 6.74 1.72
N ASN A 2 24.05 5.57 2.36
CA ASN A 2 24.61 4.34 1.81
C ASN A 2 23.76 3.89 0.60
N PRO A 3 24.30 3.79 -0.63
CA PRO A 3 23.54 3.43 -1.82
C PRO A 3 23.11 1.94 -1.86
N HIS A 4 23.68 1.11 -1.00
CA HIS A 4 23.49 -0.33 -0.99
C HIS A 4 22.02 -0.78 -0.86
N PRO A 5 21.16 -0.17 0.01
CA PRO A 5 19.76 -0.56 0.11
C PRO A 5 18.96 -0.31 -1.17
N TYR A 6 19.22 0.81 -1.85
CA TYR A 6 18.53 1.18 -3.10
C TYR A 6 18.93 0.30 -4.27
N LEU A 7 20.22 -0.05 -4.38
CA LEU A 7 20.69 -1.00 -5.39
C LEU A 7 20.07 -2.39 -5.18
N THR A 8 19.96 -2.81 -3.93
CA THR A 8 19.30 -4.06 -3.58
C THR A 8 17.81 -4.01 -3.93
N LEU A 9 17.11 -2.90 -3.65
CA LEU A 9 15.71 -2.69 -4.02
C LEU A 9 15.49 -2.84 -5.53
N VAL A 10 16.34 -2.23 -6.35
CA VAL A 10 16.28 -2.33 -7.82
C VAL A 10 16.51 -3.78 -8.28
N ARG A 11 17.52 -4.45 -7.74
CA ARG A 11 17.84 -5.85 -8.07
C ARG A 11 16.67 -6.79 -7.73
N LEU A 12 16.12 -6.68 -6.53
CA LEU A 12 14.97 -7.48 -6.10
C LEU A 12 13.72 -7.13 -6.89
N GLY A 13 13.51 -5.84 -7.19
CA GLY A 13 12.39 -5.37 -8.00
C GLY A 13 12.36 -5.99 -9.41
N ARG A 14 13.53 -6.18 -10.04
CA ARG A 14 13.65 -6.86 -11.35
C ARG A 14 13.33 -8.34 -11.30
N ARG A 15 13.48 -8.97 -10.14
CA ARG A 15 13.27 -10.42 -9.96
C ARG A 15 11.91 -10.76 -9.35
N ARG A 16 11.21 -9.78 -8.78
CA ARG A 16 10.03 -9.99 -7.94
C ARG A 16 8.91 -10.86 -8.56
N LEU A 17 8.80 -10.89 -9.88
CA LEU A 17 7.77 -11.67 -10.58
C LEU A 17 8.21 -13.08 -10.96
N ARG A 18 9.46 -13.48 -10.67
CA ARG A 18 9.96 -14.82 -11.02
C ARG A 18 9.35 -15.91 -10.15
N SER A 19 9.16 -15.63 -8.86
CA SER A 19 8.58 -16.57 -7.92
C SER A 19 7.96 -15.86 -6.72
N TYR A 20 7.09 -16.56 -5.98
CA TYR A 20 6.58 -16.11 -4.69
C TYR A 20 7.70 -15.75 -3.71
N ALA A 21 8.77 -16.57 -3.65
CA ALA A 21 9.91 -16.31 -2.77
C ALA A 21 10.65 -15.01 -3.14
N ASP A 22 10.89 -14.74 -4.44
CA ASP A 22 11.51 -13.51 -4.90
C ASP A 22 10.61 -12.29 -4.59
N TYR A 23 9.30 -12.44 -4.70
CA TYR A 23 8.35 -11.38 -4.34
C TYR A 23 8.37 -11.08 -2.84
N LEU A 24 8.36 -12.11 -2.00
CA LEU A 24 8.49 -11.93 -0.55
C LEU A 24 9.80 -11.25 -0.17
N LEU A 25 10.92 -11.66 -0.76
CA LEU A 25 12.22 -11.02 -0.51
C LEU A 25 12.19 -9.53 -0.87
N PHE A 26 11.53 -9.18 -1.97
CA PHE A 26 11.35 -7.79 -2.39
C PHE A 26 10.50 -7.02 -1.37
N GLN A 27 9.34 -7.55 -0.95
CA GLN A 27 8.48 -6.90 0.03
C GLN A 27 9.16 -6.77 1.39
N ARG A 28 9.83 -7.81 1.88
CA ARG A 28 10.57 -7.78 3.14
C ARG A 28 11.68 -6.73 3.14
N HIS A 29 12.43 -6.61 2.03
CA HIS A 29 13.43 -5.56 1.90
C HIS A 29 12.81 -4.16 1.92
N GLN A 30 11.67 -3.96 1.24
CA GLN A 30 10.92 -2.70 1.31
C GLN A 30 10.44 -2.40 2.75
N ALA A 31 9.93 -3.41 3.45
CA ALA A 31 9.46 -3.28 4.82
C ALA A 31 10.58 -2.84 5.77
N ARG A 32 11.80 -3.41 5.61
CA ARG A 32 12.98 -3.00 6.38
C ARG A 32 13.38 -1.55 6.11
N MET A 33 13.44 -1.14 4.85
CA MET A 33 13.72 0.25 4.49
C MET A 33 12.67 1.21 5.07
N LEU A 34 11.40 0.79 5.13
CA LEU A 34 10.33 1.59 5.73
C LEU A 34 10.44 1.64 7.25
N SER A 35 10.84 0.55 7.92
CA SER A 35 11.07 0.56 9.37
C SER A 35 12.19 1.53 9.73
N GLU A 36 13.32 1.47 9.00
CA GLU A 36 14.42 2.42 9.18
C GLU A 36 13.97 3.88 8.95
N TYR A 37 13.14 4.10 7.95
CA TYR A 37 12.57 5.42 7.68
C TYR A 37 11.65 5.89 8.82
N LEU A 38 10.79 5.01 9.35
CA LEU A 38 9.90 5.33 10.47
C LEU A 38 10.69 5.62 11.74
N GLU A 39 11.72 4.85 12.03
CA GLU A 39 12.63 5.07 13.18
C GLU A 39 13.31 6.44 13.10
N GLN A 40 13.75 6.88 11.91
CA GLN A 40 14.31 8.22 11.70
C GLN A 40 13.29 9.34 12.00
N HIS A 41 11.99 9.02 11.98
CA HIS A 41 10.90 9.95 12.32
C HIS A 41 10.30 9.68 13.71
N GLY A 42 11.02 8.94 14.56
CA GLY A 42 10.63 8.67 15.95
C GLY A 42 9.53 7.62 16.11
N VAL A 43 9.30 6.78 15.10
CA VAL A 43 8.30 5.71 15.13
C VAL A 43 8.99 4.35 15.13
N SER A 44 9.05 3.69 16.30
CA SER A 44 9.52 2.30 16.43
C SER A 44 8.34 1.33 16.30
N LEU A 45 8.57 0.17 15.68
CA LEU A 45 7.60 -0.92 15.60
C LEU A 45 7.79 -1.97 16.71
N HIS A 46 8.96 -1.98 17.37
CA HIS A 46 9.28 -2.97 18.39
C HIS A 46 8.32 -2.87 19.59
N GLY A 47 7.67 -3.97 19.94
CA GLY A 47 6.71 -4.05 21.05
C GLY A 47 5.38 -3.32 20.79
N ARG A 48 5.11 -2.84 19.58
CA ARG A 48 3.89 -2.13 19.22
C ARG A 48 2.85 -3.05 18.62
N GLU A 49 1.57 -2.75 18.86
CA GLU A 49 0.43 -3.35 18.17
C GLU A 49 0.31 -2.72 16.77
N VAL A 50 0.54 -3.53 15.74
CA VAL A 50 0.65 -3.08 14.35
C VAL A 50 -0.42 -3.77 13.49
N LEU A 51 -1.18 -3.00 12.73
CA LEU A 51 -2.08 -3.52 11.68
C LEU A 51 -1.45 -3.33 10.30
N ASP A 52 -1.24 -4.43 9.59
CA ASP A 52 -0.90 -4.45 8.15
C ASP A 52 -2.21 -4.55 7.35
N LEU A 53 -2.73 -3.38 6.95
CA LEU A 53 -4.02 -3.24 6.27
C LEU A 53 -3.82 -3.31 4.75
N GLY A 54 -4.41 -4.34 4.12
CA GLY A 54 -4.12 -4.72 2.74
C GLY A 54 -2.82 -5.51 2.64
N SER A 55 -2.67 -6.52 3.50
CA SER A 55 -1.40 -7.26 3.69
C SER A 55 -0.95 -8.09 2.46
N GLY A 56 -1.87 -8.37 1.54
CA GLY A 56 -1.58 -9.12 0.31
C GLY A 56 -0.85 -10.44 0.58
N LEU A 57 0.37 -10.58 0.07
CA LEU A 57 1.17 -11.80 0.23
C LEU A 57 1.93 -11.87 1.57
N GLY A 58 1.80 -10.88 2.45
CA GLY A 58 2.30 -10.90 3.82
C GLY A 58 3.79 -10.62 4.00
N GLY A 59 4.49 -10.14 2.97
CA GLY A 59 5.92 -9.88 3.07
C GLY A 59 6.28 -8.77 4.05
N TYR A 60 5.47 -7.73 4.12
CA TYR A 60 5.61 -6.64 5.11
C TYR A 60 5.32 -7.17 6.52
N THR A 61 4.19 -7.84 6.72
CA THR A 61 3.82 -8.46 8.00
C THR A 61 4.93 -9.33 8.56
N MET A 62 5.51 -10.20 7.71
CA MET A 62 6.60 -11.10 8.12
C MET A 62 7.84 -10.35 8.60
N GLU A 63 8.23 -9.30 7.91
CA GLU A 63 9.42 -8.52 8.28
C GLU A 63 9.20 -7.73 9.55
N TRP A 64 8.05 -7.05 9.70
CA TRP A 64 7.76 -6.27 10.91
C TRP A 64 7.60 -7.15 12.15
N LYS A 65 7.04 -8.34 12.00
CA LYS A 65 7.04 -9.35 13.08
C LYS A 65 8.46 -9.76 13.45
N ALA A 66 9.35 -9.96 12.47
CA ALA A 66 10.74 -10.28 12.72
C ALA A 66 11.52 -9.12 13.39
N LEU A 67 11.08 -7.89 13.21
CA LEU A 67 11.59 -6.69 13.88
C LEU A 67 10.98 -6.45 15.28
N GLY A 68 10.18 -7.38 15.78
CA GLY A 68 9.62 -7.36 17.13
C GLY A 68 8.27 -6.65 17.28
N GLY A 69 7.57 -6.34 16.19
CA GLY A 69 6.19 -5.84 16.23
C GLY A 69 5.18 -6.96 16.49
N HIS A 70 4.10 -6.65 17.21
CA HIS A 70 2.92 -7.50 17.34
C HIS A 70 2.00 -7.23 16.15
N VAL A 71 2.20 -7.95 15.04
CA VAL A 71 1.61 -7.61 13.75
C VAL A 71 0.39 -8.48 13.46
N PHE A 72 -0.74 -7.82 13.13
CA PHE A 72 -1.96 -8.41 12.59
C PHE A 72 -2.07 -8.06 11.12
N ALA A 73 -2.35 -9.06 10.29
CA ALA A 73 -2.59 -8.86 8.86
C ALA A 73 -4.09 -8.84 8.58
N LEU A 74 -4.54 -7.93 7.70
CA LEU A 74 -5.91 -7.88 7.22
C LEU A 74 -5.93 -7.69 5.71
N ASP A 75 -6.78 -8.46 5.02
CA ASP A 75 -7.06 -8.30 3.59
C ASP A 75 -8.45 -8.84 3.26
N LEU A 76 -8.98 -8.51 2.07
CA LEU A 76 -10.24 -9.08 1.54
C LEU A 76 -10.14 -10.58 1.28
N ALA A 77 -8.97 -11.06 0.89
CA ALA A 77 -8.70 -12.47 0.65
C ALA A 77 -7.25 -12.80 1.02
N THR A 78 -6.95 -14.07 1.31
CA THR A 78 -5.58 -14.49 1.52
C THR A 78 -5.12 -15.46 0.44
N SER A 79 -4.10 -15.07 -0.29
CA SER A 79 -3.30 -15.94 -1.17
C SER A 79 -1.94 -16.31 -0.55
N SER A 80 -1.61 -15.72 0.59
CA SER A 80 -0.32 -15.91 1.26
C SER A 80 -0.17 -17.32 1.86
N PRO A 81 0.82 -18.13 1.42
CA PRO A 81 1.12 -19.40 2.04
C PRO A 81 1.50 -19.28 3.52
N ALA A 82 2.13 -18.17 3.95
CA ALA A 82 2.50 -17.96 5.34
C ALA A 82 1.27 -17.73 6.23
N ILE A 83 0.27 -17.02 5.72
CA ILE A 83 -1.02 -16.82 6.39
C ILE A 83 -1.78 -18.14 6.46
N LYS A 84 -1.91 -18.85 5.33
CA LYS A 84 -2.57 -20.16 5.26
C LYS A 84 -1.93 -21.21 6.20
N ALA A 85 -0.64 -21.11 6.45
CA ALA A 85 0.07 -21.95 7.40
C ALA A 85 -0.06 -21.50 8.87
N GLY A 86 -0.89 -20.49 9.19
CA GLY A 86 -1.11 -20.00 10.55
C GLY A 86 0.10 -19.29 11.19
N ARG A 87 1.08 -18.89 10.40
CA ARG A 87 2.31 -18.24 10.90
C ARG A 87 2.13 -16.77 11.23
N ILE A 88 1.05 -16.16 10.72
CA ILE A 88 0.71 -14.75 10.87
C ILE A 88 -0.75 -14.68 11.33
N PRO A 89 -1.07 -13.94 12.39
CA PRO A 89 -2.46 -13.60 12.72
C PRO A 89 -3.09 -12.86 11.54
N PHE A 90 -4.18 -13.38 11.02
CA PHE A 90 -4.85 -12.84 9.84
C PHE A 90 -6.36 -12.74 10.06
N VAL A 91 -6.91 -11.62 9.63
CA VAL A 91 -8.34 -11.38 9.60
C VAL A 91 -8.78 -11.09 8.17
N GLN A 92 -9.72 -11.86 7.66
CA GLN A 92 -10.34 -11.58 6.37
C GLN A 92 -11.50 -10.60 6.59
N ALA A 93 -11.34 -9.36 6.11
CA ALA A 93 -12.36 -8.32 6.28
C ALA A 93 -12.24 -7.22 5.22
N ASN A 94 -13.31 -6.42 5.13
CA ASN A 94 -13.34 -5.23 4.29
C ASN A 94 -12.75 -4.04 5.08
N ALA A 95 -11.88 -3.28 4.43
CA ALA A 95 -11.25 -2.09 5.00
C ALA A 95 -12.24 -0.93 5.33
N HIS A 96 -13.48 -1.00 4.85
CA HIS A 96 -14.54 -0.05 5.20
C HIS A 96 -15.22 -0.34 6.55
N SER A 97 -14.95 -1.51 7.15
CA SER A 97 -15.52 -1.93 8.44
C SER A 97 -14.55 -2.89 9.10
N LEU A 98 -13.60 -2.34 9.83
CA LEU A 98 -12.55 -3.12 10.48
C LEU A 98 -13.11 -3.83 11.72
N PRO A 99 -12.91 -5.16 11.86
CA PRO A 99 -13.46 -5.95 12.96
C PRO A 99 -12.61 -5.82 14.25
N PHE A 100 -12.20 -4.60 14.55
CA PHE A 100 -11.43 -4.27 15.74
C PHE A 100 -12.15 -3.18 16.52
N VAL A 101 -11.98 -3.18 17.84
CA VAL A 101 -12.48 -2.12 18.70
C VAL A 101 -11.66 -0.83 18.50
N ASP A 102 -12.22 0.28 18.95
CA ASP A 102 -11.54 1.58 18.90
C ASP A 102 -10.21 1.54 19.65
N SER A 103 -9.24 2.32 19.21
CA SER A 103 -7.97 2.51 19.91
C SER A 103 -7.20 1.19 20.20
N THR A 104 -7.19 0.29 19.24
CA THR A 104 -6.51 -1.02 19.35
C THR A 104 -5.03 -0.93 18.99
N PHE A 105 -4.68 -0.20 17.92
CA PHE A 105 -3.35 -0.23 17.34
C PHE A 105 -2.52 1.01 17.63
N ASP A 106 -1.22 0.81 17.82
CA ASP A 106 -0.24 1.90 17.88
C ASP A 106 0.13 2.38 16.49
N VAL A 107 0.18 1.45 15.52
CA VAL A 107 0.57 1.74 14.12
C VAL A 107 -0.34 0.99 13.15
N VAL A 108 -0.82 1.70 12.13
CA VAL A 108 -1.51 1.10 10.99
C VAL A 108 -0.72 1.38 9.71
N PHE A 109 -0.39 0.32 8.98
CA PHE A 109 0.16 0.43 7.63
C PHE A 109 -0.96 0.29 6.61
N CYS A 110 -1.10 1.32 5.77
CA CYS A 110 -2.00 1.35 4.62
C CYS A 110 -1.15 1.67 3.38
N ALA A 111 -0.48 0.64 2.86
CA ALA A 111 0.48 0.81 1.77
C ALA A 111 -0.04 0.20 0.48
N SER A 112 -0.26 1.03 -0.56
CA SER A 112 -0.82 0.61 -1.85
C SER A 112 -2.19 -0.09 -1.71
N LEU A 113 -3.07 0.50 -0.92
CA LEU A 113 -4.43 0.04 -0.70
C LEU A 113 -5.47 1.09 -1.06
N ILE A 114 -5.25 2.36 -0.69
CA ILE A 114 -6.26 3.43 -0.84
C ILE A 114 -6.73 3.61 -2.28
N GLU A 115 -5.87 3.35 -3.26
CA GLU A 115 -6.16 3.38 -4.69
C GLU A 115 -7.03 2.20 -5.16
N HIS A 116 -7.21 1.21 -4.31
CA HIS A 116 -8.02 0.02 -4.58
C HIS A 116 -9.36 0.02 -3.84
N VAL A 117 -9.63 1.05 -3.05
CA VAL A 117 -10.81 1.15 -2.21
C VAL A 117 -11.78 2.19 -2.76
N ARG A 118 -13.03 1.76 -2.99
CA ARG A 118 -14.11 2.68 -3.34
C ARG A 118 -14.55 3.43 -2.08
N GLY A 119 -14.47 4.78 -2.09
CA GLY A 119 -14.79 5.57 -0.88
C GLY A 119 -13.66 5.56 0.14
N PRO A 120 -12.50 6.13 -0.20
CA PRO A 120 -11.32 6.16 0.67
C PRO A 120 -11.54 6.95 1.97
N GLU A 121 -12.59 7.77 2.06
CA GLU A 121 -13.01 8.44 3.28
C GLU A 121 -13.44 7.47 4.38
N LEU A 122 -14.15 6.38 4.02
CA LEU A 122 -14.57 5.34 4.96
C LEU A 122 -13.35 4.57 5.48
N LEU A 123 -12.45 4.19 4.58
CA LEU A 123 -11.18 3.57 4.95
C LEU A 123 -10.40 4.42 5.96
N LEU A 124 -10.23 5.70 5.67
CA LEU A 124 -9.46 6.60 6.55
C LEU A 124 -10.17 6.82 7.89
N GLY A 125 -11.50 6.87 7.92
CA GLY A 125 -12.28 6.93 9.15
C GLY A 125 -12.09 5.69 10.03
N GLU A 126 -12.10 4.49 9.45
CA GLU A 126 -11.84 3.25 10.17
C GLU A 126 -10.39 3.16 10.68
N VAL A 127 -9.40 3.58 9.85
CA VAL A 127 -8.01 3.66 10.28
C VAL A 127 -7.85 4.60 11.46
N TYR A 128 -8.52 5.77 11.43
CA TYR A 128 -8.49 6.73 12.54
C TYR A 128 -9.12 6.15 13.81
N ARG A 129 -10.25 5.46 13.69
CA ARG A 129 -10.99 4.85 14.81
C ARG A 129 -10.18 3.77 15.53
N VAL A 130 -9.51 2.89 14.77
CA VAL A 130 -8.77 1.77 15.38
C VAL A 130 -7.40 2.16 15.92
N LEU A 131 -6.89 3.35 15.55
CA LEU A 131 -5.65 3.88 16.12
C LEU A 131 -5.88 4.44 17.52
N ARG A 132 -4.92 4.23 18.40
CA ARG A 132 -4.84 4.88 19.69
C ARG A 132 -4.63 6.39 19.56
N SER A 133 -4.91 7.13 20.61
CA SER A 133 -4.51 8.53 20.72
C SER A 133 -2.98 8.66 20.53
N GLY A 134 -2.53 9.58 19.66
CA GLY A 134 -1.13 9.67 19.23
C GLY A 134 -0.63 8.50 18.38
N GLY A 135 -1.55 7.64 17.90
CA GLY A 135 -1.24 6.51 17.03
C GLY A 135 -0.83 6.96 15.61
N ILE A 136 -0.07 6.13 14.92
CA ILE A 136 0.54 6.45 13.64
C ILE A 136 -0.09 5.65 12.51
N CYS A 137 -0.50 6.32 11.44
CA CYS A 137 -0.80 5.69 10.17
C CYS A 137 0.33 5.98 9.15
N TYR A 138 0.93 4.93 8.61
CA TYR A 138 1.73 5.04 7.41
C TYR A 138 0.84 4.84 6.19
N LEU A 139 0.58 5.90 5.44
CA LEU A 139 -0.21 5.88 4.21
C LEU A 139 0.70 6.03 3.00
N SER A 140 0.59 5.14 2.01
CA SER A 140 1.33 5.31 0.75
C SER A 140 0.56 4.78 -0.45
N PHE A 141 0.68 5.45 -1.59
CA PHE A 141 0.03 5.08 -2.85
C PHE A 141 0.77 5.70 -4.05
N PRO A 142 0.67 5.13 -5.26
CA PRO A 142 1.08 5.80 -6.48
C PRO A 142 -0.01 6.81 -6.89
N PRO A 143 0.31 8.11 -7.04
CA PRO A 143 -0.67 9.08 -7.56
C PRO A 143 -1.16 8.66 -8.93
N PHE A 144 -2.46 8.75 -9.18
CA PHE A 144 -3.07 8.23 -10.42
C PHE A 144 -2.39 8.75 -11.70
N TYR A 145 -1.98 10.02 -11.72
CA TYR A 145 -1.31 10.61 -12.87
C TYR A 145 0.20 10.37 -12.91
N SER A 146 0.77 9.61 -11.98
CA SER A 146 2.16 9.19 -12.06
C SER A 146 2.33 8.03 -13.04
N PHE A 147 3.58 7.80 -13.45
CA PHE A 147 3.92 6.66 -14.32
C PHE A 147 3.45 5.30 -13.77
N ARG A 148 3.31 5.18 -12.45
CA ARG A 148 2.85 3.95 -11.79
C ARG A 148 1.39 3.96 -11.35
N GLY A 149 0.72 5.12 -11.43
CA GLY A 149 -0.64 5.28 -10.93
C GLY A 149 -1.69 4.47 -11.68
N GLY A 150 -1.43 4.12 -12.91
CA GLY A 150 -2.27 3.23 -13.70
C GLY A 150 -2.03 1.74 -13.44
N HIS A 151 -1.11 1.38 -12.53
CA HIS A 151 -0.74 -0.01 -12.27
C HIS A 151 -0.47 -0.78 -13.57
N GLU A 152 -1.17 -1.89 -13.80
CA GLU A 152 -1.10 -2.72 -14.99
C GLU A 152 -1.55 -1.99 -16.26
N PHE A 153 -2.31 -0.92 -16.14
CA PHE A 153 -2.78 -0.11 -17.27
C PHE A 153 -1.78 0.98 -17.69
N SER A 154 -0.68 1.13 -16.94
CA SER A 154 0.35 2.11 -17.31
C SER A 154 1.13 1.66 -18.57
N PRO A 155 1.44 2.58 -19.49
CA PRO A 155 1.09 4.00 -19.47
C PRO A 155 -0.29 4.32 -20.09
N PHE A 156 -1.06 3.34 -20.52
CA PHE A 156 -2.30 3.53 -21.30
C PHE A 156 -3.45 4.16 -20.49
N HIS A 157 -3.37 4.18 -19.15
CA HIS A 157 -4.38 4.85 -18.30
C HIS A 157 -4.55 6.34 -18.61
N TYR A 158 -3.51 7.01 -19.19
CA TYR A 158 -3.61 8.39 -19.67
C TYR A 158 -4.55 8.56 -20.88
N LEU A 159 -4.77 7.50 -21.66
CA LEU A 159 -5.60 7.49 -22.86
C LEU A 159 -7.08 7.18 -22.57
N GLY A 160 -7.40 7.02 -21.29
CA GLY A 160 -8.74 6.71 -20.81
C GLY A 160 -8.98 5.22 -20.58
N GLU A 161 -9.97 4.97 -19.76
CA GLU A 161 -10.27 3.67 -19.17
C GLU A 161 -10.55 2.58 -20.21
N ARG A 162 -11.41 2.86 -21.20
CA ARG A 162 -11.81 1.87 -22.21
C ARG A 162 -10.63 1.39 -23.04
N LEU A 163 -9.75 2.29 -23.46
CA LEU A 163 -8.58 1.93 -24.26
C LEU A 163 -7.54 1.19 -23.43
N ALA A 164 -7.29 1.66 -22.20
CA ALA A 164 -6.38 1.02 -21.27
C ALA A 164 -6.78 -0.43 -20.95
N LEU A 165 -8.07 -0.68 -20.70
CA LEU A 165 -8.59 -2.03 -20.46
C LEU A 165 -8.40 -2.94 -21.68
N ARG A 166 -8.72 -2.46 -22.89
CA ARG A 166 -8.54 -3.25 -24.13
C ARG A 166 -7.07 -3.63 -24.35
N LEU A 167 -6.15 -2.72 -24.08
CA LEU A 167 -4.72 -2.97 -24.27
C LEU A 167 -4.14 -3.87 -23.17
N ALA A 168 -4.59 -3.71 -21.94
CA ALA A 168 -4.15 -4.54 -20.81
C ALA A 168 -4.64 -5.99 -20.89
N GLN A 169 -5.81 -6.24 -21.47
CA GLN A 169 -6.35 -7.60 -21.64
C GLN A 169 -5.61 -8.42 -22.71
N ARG A 170 -4.84 -7.76 -23.63
CA ARG A 170 -4.26 -8.43 -24.78
C ARG A 170 -2.98 -9.21 -24.52
N ASP A 171 -2.19 -8.85 -23.49
CA ASP A 171 -0.81 -9.37 -23.37
C ASP A 171 -0.29 -9.36 -21.94
N ARG A 172 -0.78 -10.27 -21.06
CA ARG A 172 -0.12 -10.41 -19.76
C ARG A 172 0.08 -11.86 -19.36
N ASP A 173 1.33 -12.27 -19.47
CA ASP A 173 1.85 -13.40 -18.73
C ASP A 173 1.96 -13.05 -17.24
N VAL A 174 0.82 -13.03 -16.55
CA VAL A 174 0.82 -13.00 -15.09
C VAL A 174 1.26 -14.39 -14.63
N PRO A 175 2.33 -14.50 -13.84
CA PRO A 175 2.78 -15.80 -13.33
C PRO A 175 1.65 -16.52 -12.60
N ASP A 176 1.54 -17.85 -12.76
CA ASP A 176 0.46 -18.66 -12.18
C ASP A 176 0.29 -18.45 -10.67
N TRP A 177 1.42 -18.31 -9.93
CA TRP A 177 1.39 -18.08 -8.50
C TRP A 177 0.78 -16.71 -8.09
N LEU A 178 0.67 -15.78 -9.05
CA LEU A 178 0.17 -14.43 -8.85
C LEU A 178 -1.21 -14.23 -9.50
N ARG A 179 -1.62 -15.14 -10.39
CA ARG A 179 -2.83 -15.03 -11.21
C ARG A 179 -4.09 -14.76 -10.39
N ASN A 180 -4.28 -15.49 -9.30
CA ASN A 180 -5.44 -15.30 -8.42
C ASN A 180 -5.50 -13.93 -7.72
N HIS A 181 -4.41 -13.17 -7.76
CA HIS A 181 -4.31 -11.89 -7.08
C HIS A 181 -4.37 -10.69 -8.02
N TYR A 182 -3.93 -10.88 -9.28
CA TYR A 182 -3.77 -9.80 -10.25
C TYR A 182 -4.43 -10.08 -11.60
N GLU A 183 -5.28 -11.10 -11.69
CA GLU A 183 -5.97 -11.38 -12.94
C GLU A 183 -7.04 -10.32 -13.20
N ILE A 184 -6.88 -9.59 -14.31
CA ILE A 184 -7.88 -8.62 -14.75
C ILE A 184 -9.12 -9.39 -15.21
N ARG A 185 -10.27 -9.06 -14.66
CA ARG A 185 -11.55 -9.66 -15.08
C ARG A 185 -11.79 -9.40 -16.57
N SER A 186 -12.02 -10.44 -17.32
CA SER A 186 -12.32 -10.35 -18.76
C SER A 186 -13.59 -9.56 -19.05
N SER A 187 -14.52 -9.51 -18.08
CA SER A 187 -15.77 -8.74 -18.14
C SER A 187 -15.64 -7.28 -17.67
N ALA A 188 -14.48 -6.83 -17.19
CA ALA A 188 -14.31 -5.49 -16.68
C ALA A 188 -14.56 -4.43 -17.76
N GLN A 189 -15.49 -3.51 -17.49
CA GLN A 189 -15.80 -2.38 -18.35
C GLN A 189 -15.26 -1.05 -17.81
N SER A 190 -14.81 -1.06 -16.56
CA SER A 190 -14.25 0.09 -15.86
C SER A 190 -13.06 -0.32 -14.99
N PHE A 191 -12.23 0.64 -14.59
CA PHE A 191 -11.16 0.39 -13.63
C PHE A 191 -11.69 -0.08 -12.27
N ALA A 192 -12.90 0.35 -11.90
CA ALA A 192 -13.56 -0.07 -10.66
C ALA A 192 -13.95 -1.56 -10.66
N GLU A 193 -14.05 -2.20 -11.81
CA GLU A 193 -14.44 -3.60 -11.98
C GLU A 193 -13.26 -4.52 -12.33
N THR A 194 -12.05 -4.00 -12.24
CA THR A 194 -10.85 -4.62 -12.79
C THR A 194 -10.56 -6.00 -12.20
N TYR A 195 -10.71 -6.14 -10.90
CA TYR A 195 -10.38 -7.37 -10.17
C TYR A 195 -11.61 -7.95 -9.46
N ASP A 196 -11.50 -9.15 -8.96
CA ASP A 196 -12.58 -9.75 -8.19
C ASP A 196 -12.68 -9.15 -6.78
N GLY A 197 -13.77 -8.43 -6.54
CA GLY A 197 -14.05 -7.77 -5.26
C GLY A 197 -13.36 -6.42 -5.02
N TRP A 198 -12.49 -5.94 -5.93
CA TRP A 198 -11.80 -4.66 -5.82
C TRP A 198 -11.49 -4.04 -7.20
N GLY A 199 -10.98 -2.82 -7.23
CA GLY A 199 -10.74 -2.10 -8.47
C GLY A 199 -9.53 -1.17 -8.40
N LEU A 200 -9.38 -0.34 -9.43
CA LEU A 200 -8.45 0.78 -9.43
C LEU A 200 -9.25 2.08 -9.45
N TYR A 201 -9.03 2.93 -8.45
CA TYR A 201 -9.69 4.22 -8.32
C TYR A 201 -8.68 5.35 -8.47
N ARG A 202 -9.14 6.45 -9.04
CA ARG A 202 -8.30 7.62 -9.23
C ARG A 202 -8.05 8.33 -7.90
N VAL A 203 -6.88 8.11 -7.30
CA VAL A 203 -6.41 8.83 -6.11
C VAL A 203 -5.27 9.76 -6.50
N THR A 204 -5.42 11.05 -6.18
CA THR A 204 -4.41 12.07 -6.40
C THR A 204 -3.86 12.58 -5.06
N ILE A 205 -2.67 13.18 -5.07
CA ILE A 205 -2.09 13.81 -3.87
C ILE A 205 -3.04 14.88 -3.31
N ARG A 206 -3.63 15.67 -4.20
CA ARG A 206 -4.59 16.72 -3.81
C ARG A 206 -5.83 16.14 -3.14
N GLN A 207 -6.38 15.05 -3.68
CA GLN A 207 -7.54 14.37 -3.11
C GLN A 207 -7.20 13.77 -1.75
N ALA A 208 -6.09 13.03 -1.64
CA ALA A 208 -5.64 12.45 -0.38
C ALA A 208 -5.48 13.51 0.71
N ARG A 209 -4.80 14.63 0.41
CA ARG A 209 -4.66 15.75 1.35
C ARG A 209 -5.99 16.36 1.80
N ARG A 210 -6.99 16.41 0.91
CA ARG A 210 -8.34 16.87 1.28
C ARG A 210 -9.01 15.92 2.25
N LEU A 211 -8.96 14.62 1.96
CA LEU A 211 -9.54 13.58 2.81
C LEU A 211 -8.90 13.56 4.20
N LEU A 212 -7.58 13.67 4.28
CA LEU A 212 -6.87 13.71 5.56
C LEU A 212 -7.28 14.90 6.44
N LYS A 213 -7.56 16.08 5.84
CA LYS A 213 -8.10 17.21 6.59
C LYS A 213 -9.50 16.95 7.14
N GLN A 214 -10.31 16.13 6.47
CA GLN A 214 -11.67 15.80 6.91
C GLN A 214 -11.69 14.73 8.00
N THR A 215 -10.71 13.86 8.04
CA THR A 215 -10.59 12.75 9.01
C THR A 215 -9.86 13.12 10.30
N GLY A 216 -9.31 14.33 10.43
CA GLY A 216 -8.63 14.77 11.64
C GLY A 216 -7.17 14.37 11.76
N PHE A 217 -6.62 13.64 10.78
CA PHE A 217 -5.20 13.28 10.80
C PHE A 217 -4.27 14.49 10.71
N LYS A 218 -3.26 14.52 11.56
CA LYS A 218 -2.10 15.42 11.44
C LYS A 218 -1.05 14.80 10.52
N VAL A 219 -0.64 15.49 9.49
CA VAL A 219 0.44 15.05 8.58
C VAL A 219 1.78 15.43 9.22
N ARG A 220 2.49 14.44 9.82
CA ARG A 220 3.84 14.64 10.38
C ARG A 220 4.91 14.70 9.30
N HIS A 221 4.78 13.86 8.28
CA HIS A 221 5.71 13.83 7.17
C HIS A 221 4.99 13.50 5.86
N PHE A 222 5.52 14.07 4.76
CA PHE A 222 5.04 13.83 3.40
C PHE A 222 6.24 13.80 2.44
N GLY A 223 6.35 12.74 1.64
CA GLY A 223 7.49 12.56 0.77
C GLY A 223 7.23 11.66 -0.44
N THR A 224 8.27 11.51 -1.25
CA THR A 224 8.32 10.52 -2.33
C THR A 224 9.00 9.26 -1.83
N ARG A 225 8.29 8.15 -1.87
CA ARG A 225 8.76 6.88 -1.31
C ARG A 225 10.06 6.41 -1.97
N PHE A 226 11.05 6.03 -1.15
CA PHE A 226 12.36 5.54 -1.56
C PHE A 226 13.19 6.51 -2.43
N LEU A 227 12.91 7.80 -2.37
CA LEU A 227 13.74 8.82 -3.00
C LEU A 227 14.23 9.83 -1.96
N PRO A 228 15.48 10.31 -2.09
CA PRO A 228 16.03 11.34 -1.20
C PRO A 228 15.43 12.73 -1.49
N VAL A 229 14.81 12.89 -2.66
CA VAL A 229 14.19 14.15 -3.11
C VAL A 229 12.67 14.00 -3.07
N ASN A 230 12.01 14.96 -2.44
CA ASN A 230 10.57 14.97 -2.36
C ASN A 230 9.92 15.57 -3.61
N LEU A 231 9.82 14.78 -4.68
CA LEU A 231 9.14 15.17 -5.92
C LEU A 231 7.64 15.41 -5.72
N ALA A 232 7.05 14.73 -4.73
CA ALA A 232 5.63 14.88 -4.41
C ALA A 232 5.27 16.27 -3.84
N ALA A 233 6.26 17.03 -3.37
CA ALA A 233 6.04 18.39 -2.88
C ALA A 233 5.95 19.44 -4.00
N VAL A 234 6.35 19.11 -5.23
CA VAL A 234 6.33 20.03 -6.36
C VAL A 234 4.86 20.27 -6.77
N PRO A 235 4.36 21.51 -6.71
CA PRO A 235 2.96 21.80 -7.04
C PRO A 235 2.61 21.33 -8.45
N ILE A 236 1.44 20.71 -8.61
CA ILE A 236 0.91 20.16 -9.87
C ILE A 236 1.79 19.04 -10.45
N LEU A 237 3.09 19.30 -10.67
CA LEU A 237 4.00 18.31 -11.25
C LEU A 237 4.25 17.11 -10.34
N GLY A 238 4.08 17.26 -9.02
CA GLY A 238 4.20 16.15 -8.07
C GLY A 238 3.25 14.99 -8.36
N GLU A 239 2.07 15.25 -8.91
CA GLU A 239 1.11 14.23 -9.33
C GLU A 239 1.66 13.32 -10.46
N ILE A 240 2.59 13.84 -11.27
CA ILE A 240 3.19 13.12 -12.42
C ILE A 240 4.55 12.57 -12.05
N LEU A 241 5.39 13.36 -11.37
CA LEU A 241 6.78 13.04 -11.09
C LEU A 241 6.96 12.07 -9.92
N ALA A 242 6.05 12.11 -8.94
CA ALA A 242 6.13 11.23 -7.78
C ALA A 242 5.58 9.84 -8.11
N TRP A 243 6.45 8.92 -8.44
CA TRP A 243 6.08 7.54 -8.78
C TRP A 243 5.31 6.81 -7.66
N HIS A 244 5.54 7.20 -6.41
CA HIS A 244 4.84 6.71 -5.23
C HIS A 244 5.01 7.71 -4.08
N VAL A 245 3.94 8.13 -3.48
CA VAL A 245 3.97 9.04 -2.32
C VAL A 245 3.83 8.26 -1.03
N HIS A 246 4.34 8.84 0.06
CA HIS A 246 4.11 8.33 1.39
C HIS A 246 3.90 9.45 2.41
N MET A 247 3.16 9.13 3.46
CA MET A 247 2.83 10.04 4.53
C MET A 247 2.93 9.32 5.87
N ILE A 248 3.44 10.01 6.88
CA ILE A 248 3.30 9.64 8.28
C ILE A 248 2.22 10.53 8.85
N LEU A 249 1.13 9.92 9.28
CA LEU A 249 -0.06 10.56 9.82
C LEU A 249 -0.17 10.21 11.30
N GLU A 250 -0.69 11.13 12.09
CA GLU A 250 -0.88 10.97 13.53
C GLU A 250 -2.31 11.33 13.91
N THR A 251 -2.92 10.55 14.80
CA THR A 251 -4.18 10.90 15.44
C THR A 251 -3.94 11.95 16.54
N ASP A 252 -4.98 12.67 16.96
CA ASP A 252 -4.89 13.59 18.08
C ASP A 252 -4.47 12.86 19.37
N ALA A 253 -3.66 13.56 20.22
CA ALA A 253 -3.19 13.05 21.50
C ALA A 253 -4.26 13.17 22.59
#